data_08e9ed7790950554414dee9dff562d77
#
_entry.id   08e9ed7790950554414dee9dff562d77
#
_cell.length_a   1.000
_cell.length_b   1.000
_cell.length_c   1.000
_cell.angle_alpha   90.00
_cell.angle_beta   90.00
_cell.angle_gamma   90.00
#
_symmetry.space_group_name_H-M   'P 1'
#
loop_
_entity.id
_entity.type
_entity.pdbx_description
1 polymer ?
#
loop_
_entity_poly.entity_id
_entity_poly.type
_entity_poly.pdbx_seq_one_letter_code
_entity_poly.pdbx_strand_id
1 'polypeptide(L)'
;AGSVLSGVMTQIVDGINKGMGQPEAPLKVASQAVGDKALKTFDYTFTGLLAFSLMSMGIFGLANQMPTEKQKGAYRRLRAAPFTSGQLILATMIVYTMISLLSAASMLLVGHLMFHFQMRGDWLTFSLFLMLAAAMMVSLGLLIGSWAKNENQSSPLTNLVSFPMMFLSGAFFPSYLFPEWLQGVTKFIPMTPVVDGFRLI
;
A
#
# COMPACT_ATOMS: atom_id res chain seq x y z
N ALA A 1 25.19 -6.69 8.22
CA ALA A 1 25.64 -6.95 6.83
C ALA A 1 26.36 -5.73 6.22
N GLY A 2 25.86 -4.49 6.44
CA GLY A 2 26.47 -3.26 5.89
C GLY A 2 27.90 -2.99 6.39
N SER A 3 28.21 -3.26 7.65
CA SER A 3 29.54 -3.05 8.24
C SER A 3 30.60 -4.02 7.69
N VAL A 4 30.21 -5.23 7.34
CA VAL A 4 31.12 -6.24 6.75
C VAL A 4 31.44 -5.86 5.31
N LEU A 5 30.44 -5.42 4.55
CA LEU A 5 30.61 -4.98 3.15
C LEU A 5 31.50 -3.71 3.06
N SER A 6 31.31 -2.74 3.94
CA SER A 6 32.15 -1.56 4.00
C SER A 6 33.60 -1.92 4.36
N GLY A 7 33.82 -2.86 5.29
CA GLY A 7 35.14 -3.35 5.67
C GLY A 7 35.86 -4.04 4.49
N VAL A 8 35.18 -4.89 3.76
CA VAL A 8 35.74 -5.56 2.59
C VAL A 8 36.07 -4.57 1.46
N MET A 9 35.17 -3.62 1.19
CA MET A 9 35.42 -2.57 0.19
C MET A 9 36.61 -1.67 0.57
N THR A 10 36.75 -1.31 1.84
CA THR A 10 37.92 -0.55 2.31
C THR A 10 39.21 -1.32 2.11
N GLN A 11 39.23 -2.63 2.42
CA GLN A 11 40.42 -3.46 2.20
C GLN A 11 40.79 -3.59 0.72
N ILE A 12 39.80 -3.72 -0.18
CA ILE A 12 40.04 -3.76 -1.63
C ILE A 12 40.62 -2.44 -2.11
N VAL A 13 40.07 -1.31 -1.70
CA VAL A 13 40.57 0.01 -2.09
C VAL A 13 41.95 0.29 -1.56
N ASP A 14 42.24 -0.10 -0.33
CA ASP A 14 43.58 0.01 0.26
C ASP A 14 44.59 -0.88 -0.47
N GLY A 15 44.18 -2.08 -0.89
CA GLY A 15 45.02 -2.95 -1.73
C GLY A 15 45.34 -2.33 -3.08
N ILE A 16 44.37 -1.71 -3.74
CA ILE A 16 44.56 -1.00 -5.01
C ILE A 16 45.47 0.23 -4.84
N ASN A 17 45.24 1.03 -3.79
CA ASN A 17 46.07 2.22 -3.51
C ASN A 17 47.53 1.83 -3.27
N LYS A 18 47.78 0.76 -2.50
CA LYS A 18 49.16 0.23 -2.30
C LYS A 18 49.78 -0.28 -3.58
N GLY A 19 49.00 -0.90 -4.45
CA GLY A 19 49.49 -1.41 -5.74
C GLY A 19 49.85 -0.29 -6.73
N MET A 20 49.27 0.92 -6.61
CA MET A 20 49.56 2.07 -7.44
C MET A 20 50.76 2.91 -6.97
N GLY A 21 51.38 2.56 -5.83
CA GLY A 21 52.63 3.16 -5.38
C GLY A 21 52.49 4.64 -4.93
N GLN A 22 51.28 5.13 -4.69
CA GLN A 22 51.04 6.49 -4.24
C GLN A 22 50.80 6.55 -2.72
N PRO A 23 51.55 7.37 -1.97
CA PRO A 23 51.45 7.45 -0.51
C PRO A 23 50.18 8.19 -0.03
N GLU A 24 49.53 9.00 -0.86
CA GLU A 24 48.24 9.62 -0.55
C GLU A 24 47.15 8.88 -1.33
N ALA A 25 46.22 8.26 -0.62
CA ALA A 25 45.14 7.46 -1.15
C ALA A 25 44.26 8.24 -2.16
N PRO A 26 44.44 8.11 -3.48
CA PRO A 26 43.63 8.83 -4.47
C PRO A 26 42.20 8.30 -4.54
N LEU A 27 42.01 7.10 -4.08
CA LEU A 27 40.68 6.49 -3.99
C LEU A 27 40.25 6.41 -2.51
N LYS A 28 39.18 7.10 -2.17
CA LYS A 28 38.52 6.99 -0.85
C LYS A 28 37.19 6.30 -1.06
N VAL A 29 36.91 5.28 -0.25
CA VAL A 29 35.52 4.76 -0.15
C VAL A 29 34.69 5.85 0.52
N ALA A 30 34.03 6.67 -0.26
CA ALA A 30 32.93 7.46 0.26
C ALA A 30 31.77 6.50 0.55
N SER A 31 31.70 5.98 1.76
CA SER A 31 30.47 5.41 2.27
C SER A 31 29.49 6.57 2.44
N GLN A 32 28.89 7.01 1.34
CA GLN A 32 27.69 7.78 1.42
C GLN A 32 26.66 6.80 2.02
N ALA A 33 26.47 6.87 3.32
CA ALA A 33 25.24 6.38 3.93
C ALA A 33 24.16 7.09 3.12
N VAL A 34 23.48 6.32 2.25
CA VAL A 34 22.36 6.82 1.46
C VAL A 34 21.33 7.24 2.50
N GLY A 35 21.42 8.50 2.86
CA GLY A 35 20.67 9.27 3.79
C GLY A 35 20.36 8.63 5.14
N ASP A 36 20.39 9.40 6.20
CA ASP A 36 19.76 9.12 7.51
C ASP A 36 18.24 8.75 7.41
N LYS A 37 17.74 8.56 6.20
CA LYS A 37 16.37 8.26 5.80
C LYS A 37 16.19 6.89 5.16
N ALA A 38 17.15 6.00 5.25
CA ALA A 38 16.91 4.61 4.83
C ALA A 38 15.78 4.05 5.69
N LEU A 39 14.62 3.85 5.07
CA LEU A 39 13.49 3.16 5.70
C LEU A 39 14.02 1.83 6.24
N LYS A 40 13.84 1.58 7.53
CA LYS A 40 14.10 0.25 8.08
C LYS A 40 13.25 -0.74 7.30
N THR A 41 13.73 -1.95 7.13
CA THR A 41 12.98 -3.02 6.42
C THR A 41 11.54 -3.16 6.95
N PHE A 42 11.37 -2.91 8.25
CA PHE A 42 10.07 -2.89 8.90
C PHE A 42 9.17 -1.77 8.34
N ASP A 43 9.66 -0.54 8.25
CA ASP A 43 8.87 0.61 7.79
C ASP A 43 8.38 0.39 6.36
N TYR A 44 9.24 -0.20 5.51
CA TYR A 44 8.90 -0.56 4.14
C TYR A 44 7.74 -1.57 4.07
N THR A 45 7.85 -2.66 4.85
CA THR A 45 6.83 -3.73 4.89
C THR A 45 5.55 -3.24 5.54
N PHE A 46 5.66 -2.44 6.60
CA PHE A 46 4.52 -1.90 7.33
C PHE A 46 3.66 -0.98 6.45
N THR A 47 4.30 -0.13 5.65
CA THR A 47 3.59 0.73 4.68
C THR A 47 2.82 -0.09 3.64
N GLY A 48 3.42 -1.18 3.14
CA GLY A 48 2.73 -2.12 2.24
C GLY A 48 1.54 -2.81 2.90
N LEU A 49 1.68 -3.23 4.16
CA LEU A 49 0.60 -3.82 4.94
C LEU A 49 -0.53 -2.82 5.24
N LEU A 50 -0.20 -1.55 5.46
CA LEU A 50 -1.19 -0.49 5.63
C LEU A 50 -2.04 -0.32 4.36
N ALA A 51 -1.40 -0.24 3.19
CA ALA A 51 -2.11 -0.17 1.92
C ALA A 51 -2.95 -1.43 1.66
N PHE A 52 -2.44 -2.62 2.02
CA PHE A 52 -3.19 -3.87 1.96
C PHE A 52 -4.40 -3.88 2.89
N SER A 53 -4.31 -3.32 4.09
CA SER A 53 -5.45 -3.23 5.00
C SER A 53 -6.59 -2.37 4.43
N LEU A 54 -6.26 -1.25 3.79
CA LEU A 54 -7.24 -0.42 3.08
C LEU A 54 -7.90 -1.17 1.92
N MET A 55 -7.10 -1.89 1.13
CA MET A 55 -7.60 -2.72 0.03
C MET A 55 -8.52 -3.83 0.56
N SER A 56 -8.14 -4.49 1.64
CA SER A 56 -8.95 -5.56 2.25
C SER A 56 -10.32 -5.06 2.68
N MET A 57 -10.40 -3.97 3.42
CA MET A 57 -11.67 -3.42 3.87
C MET A 57 -12.46 -2.79 2.73
N GLY A 58 -11.79 -2.02 1.84
CA GLY A 58 -12.46 -1.34 0.74
C GLY A 58 -12.97 -2.31 -0.32
N ILE A 59 -12.10 -3.16 -0.86
CA ILE A 59 -12.45 -4.04 -1.97
C ILE A 59 -13.14 -5.31 -1.47
N PHE A 60 -12.48 -6.13 -0.62
CA PHE A 60 -13.06 -7.42 -0.20
C PHE A 60 -14.30 -7.24 0.67
N GLY A 61 -14.30 -6.26 1.59
CA GLY A 61 -15.44 -6.01 2.46
C GLY A 61 -16.68 -5.65 1.65
N LEU A 62 -16.60 -4.61 0.84
CA LEU A 62 -17.77 -4.07 0.13
C LEU A 62 -18.18 -4.93 -1.07
N ALA A 63 -17.21 -5.44 -1.84
CA ALA A 63 -17.50 -6.25 -3.02
C ALA A 63 -18.25 -7.55 -2.71
N ASN A 64 -18.02 -8.15 -1.54
CA ASN A 64 -18.71 -9.38 -1.14
C ASN A 64 -19.99 -9.08 -0.37
N GLN A 65 -20.01 -8.06 0.48
CA GLN A 65 -21.19 -7.75 1.30
C GLN A 65 -22.35 -7.19 0.46
N MET A 66 -22.07 -6.34 -0.51
CA MET A 66 -23.11 -5.71 -1.32
C MET A 66 -23.99 -6.73 -2.09
N PRO A 67 -23.43 -7.75 -2.79
CA PRO A 67 -24.23 -8.81 -3.43
C PRO A 67 -25.00 -9.66 -2.42
N THR A 68 -24.44 -9.93 -1.25
CA THR A 68 -25.12 -10.67 -0.18
C THR A 68 -26.36 -9.91 0.31
N GLU A 69 -26.26 -8.60 0.49
CA GLU A 69 -27.40 -7.75 0.85
C GLU A 69 -28.45 -7.67 -0.25
N LYS A 70 -28.01 -7.68 -1.54
CA LYS A 70 -28.95 -7.80 -2.69
C LYS A 70 -29.77 -9.06 -2.60
N GLN A 71 -29.15 -10.21 -2.32
CA GLN A 71 -29.84 -11.50 -2.19
C GLN A 71 -30.82 -11.54 -1.02
N LYS A 72 -30.46 -10.93 0.13
CA LYS A 72 -31.34 -10.83 1.31
C LYS A 72 -32.51 -9.86 1.10
N GLY A 73 -32.58 -9.22 -0.08
CA GLY A 73 -33.68 -8.30 -0.41
C GLY A 73 -33.60 -6.95 0.34
N ALA A 74 -32.46 -6.61 0.94
CA ALA A 74 -32.30 -5.33 1.64
C ALA A 74 -32.58 -4.13 0.74
N TYR A 75 -32.09 -4.16 -0.49
CA TYR A 75 -32.33 -3.10 -1.47
C TYR A 75 -33.77 -2.97 -1.94
N ARG A 76 -34.57 -4.08 -1.89
CA ARG A 76 -36.02 -4.01 -2.18
C ARG A 76 -36.77 -3.24 -1.10
N ARG A 77 -36.37 -3.44 0.16
CA ARG A 77 -36.96 -2.72 1.30
C ARG A 77 -36.58 -1.23 1.28
N LEU A 78 -35.32 -0.93 0.92
CA LEU A 78 -34.81 0.44 0.79
C LEU A 78 -35.52 1.22 -0.33
N ARG A 79 -35.98 0.56 -1.41
CA ARG A 79 -36.78 1.20 -2.46
C ARG A 79 -38.17 1.66 -2.01
N ALA A 80 -38.69 1.11 -0.92
CA ALA A 80 -39.94 1.57 -0.33
C ALA A 80 -39.76 2.83 0.54
N ALA A 81 -38.54 3.22 0.86
CA ALA A 81 -38.21 4.43 1.59
C ALA A 81 -37.85 5.56 0.60
N PRO A 82 -38.03 6.82 0.98
CA PRO A 82 -37.83 8.00 0.10
C PRO A 82 -36.34 8.33 -0.09
N PHE A 83 -35.50 7.33 -0.43
CA PHE A 83 -34.08 7.50 -0.69
C PHE A 83 -33.79 7.37 -2.19
N THR A 84 -32.93 8.25 -2.68
CA THR A 84 -32.40 8.13 -4.05
C THR A 84 -31.23 7.12 -4.10
N SER A 85 -31.04 6.47 -5.25
CA SER A 85 -29.91 5.54 -5.44
C SER A 85 -28.55 6.21 -5.19
N GLY A 86 -28.42 7.49 -5.51
CA GLY A 86 -27.19 8.25 -5.26
C GLY A 86 -26.90 8.44 -3.76
N GLN A 87 -27.93 8.71 -2.96
CA GLN A 87 -27.79 8.82 -1.50
C GLN A 87 -27.36 7.49 -0.88
N LEU A 88 -27.88 6.38 -1.37
CA LEU A 88 -27.49 5.05 -0.91
C LEU A 88 -26.02 4.76 -1.21
N ILE A 89 -25.58 5.04 -2.45
CA ILE A 89 -24.18 4.88 -2.86
C ILE A 89 -23.28 5.75 -2.00
N LEU A 90 -23.60 7.02 -1.82
CA LEU A 90 -22.82 7.95 -1.04
C LEU A 90 -22.74 7.52 0.45
N ALA A 91 -23.86 7.14 1.03
CA ALA A 91 -23.89 6.63 2.40
C ALA A 91 -23.01 5.38 2.58
N THR A 92 -23.09 4.43 1.64
CA THR A 92 -22.26 3.23 1.63
C THR A 92 -20.79 3.60 1.52
N MET A 93 -20.41 4.50 0.61
CA MET A 93 -19.03 4.98 0.47
C MET A 93 -18.52 5.62 1.77
N ILE A 94 -19.30 6.48 2.40
CA ILE A 94 -18.90 7.13 3.66
C ILE A 94 -18.67 6.09 4.75
N VAL A 95 -19.62 5.18 4.96
CA VAL A 95 -19.53 4.16 6.02
C VAL A 95 -18.30 3.26 5.82
N TYR A 96 -18.10 2.73 4.61
CA TYR A 96 -16.95 1.84 4.36
C TYR A 96 -15.61 2.59 4.37
N THR A 97 -15.59 3.86 3.96
CA THR A 97 -14.39 4.69 4.11
C THR A 97 -14.07 4.92 5.58
N MET A 98 -15.06 5.20 6.43
CA MET A 98 -14.85 5.32 7.87
C MET A 98 -14.36 4.02 8.51
N ILE A 99 -14.92 2.87 8.14
CA ILE A 99 -14.46 1.55 8.61
C ILE A 99 -13.00 1.30 8.16
N SER A 100 -12.67 1.62 6.91
CA SER A 100 -11.31 1.48 6.39
C SER A 100 -10.32 2.39 7.13
N LEU A 101 -10.71 3.63 7.41
CA LEU A 101 -9.91 4.57 8.20
C LEU A 101 -9.73 4.10 9.65
N LEU A 102 -10.76 3.55 10.27
CA LEU A 102 -10.68 2.99 11.63
C LEU A 102 -9.73 1.78 11.66
N SER A 103 -9.81 0.92 10.65
CA SER A 103 -8.87 -0.22 10.49
C SER A 103 -7.44 0.25 10.32
N ALA A 104 -7.20 1.26 9.46
CA ALA A 104 -5.87 1.83 9.27
C ALA A 104 -5.35 2.52 10.55
N ALA A 105 -6.21 3.27 11.25
CA ALA A 105 -5.85 3.91 12.51
C ALA A 105 -5.49 2.89 13.60
N SER A 106 -6.23 1.78 13.71
CA SER A 106 -5.90 0.70 14.64
C SER A 106 -4.55 0.06 14.29
N MET A 107 -4.25 -0.13 13.02
CA MET A 107 -2.99 -0.66 12.56
C MET A 107 -1.82 0.30 12.84
N LEU A 108 -2.01 1.60 12.60
CA LEU A 108 -1.02 2.63 12.93
C LEU A 108 -0.75 2.70 14.43
N LEU A 109 -1.80 2.59 15.26
CA LEU A 109 -1.68 2.58 16.71
C LEU A 109 -0.84 1.39 17.18
N VAL A 110 -1.12 0.19 16.68
CA VAL A 110 -0.34 -1.02 16.99
C VAL A 110 1.10 -0.90 16.47
N GLY A 111 1.28 -0.40 15.25
CA GLY A 111 2.61 -0.14 14.67
C GLY A 111 3.44 0.83 15.50
N HIS A 112 2.82 1.90 16.00
CA HIS A 112 3.49 2.87 16.87
C HIS A 112 3.82 2.30 18.25
N LEU A 113 2.86 1.63 18.91
CA LEU A 113 3.04 1.12 20.28
C LEU A 113 3.98 -0.08 20.37
N MET A 114 3.88 -1.03 19.43
CA MET A 114 4.64 -2.28 19.50
C MET A 114 5.96 -2.24 18.73
N PHE A 115 6.00 -1.51 17.62
CA PHE A 115 7.14 -1.53 16.70
C PHE A 115 7.86 -0.18 16.59
N HIS A 116 7.43 0.82 17.36
CA HIS A 116 8.01 2.17 17.35
C HIS A 116 8.06 2.78 15.93
N PHE A 117 7.02 2.48 15.12
CA PHE A 117 6.88 3.07 13.79
C PHE A 117 6.85 4.59 13.92
N GLN A 118 7.75 5.28 13.22
CA GLN A 118 7.85 6.72 13.21
C GLN A 118 7.48 7.24 11.83
N MET A 119 6.40 7.97 11.78
CA MET A 119 6.04 8.73 10.60
C MET A 119 6.99 9.92 10.45
N ARG A 120 7.56 10.09 9.25
CA ARG A 120 8.56 11.14 8.98
C ARG A 120 7.96 12.38 8.33
N GLY A 121 6.74 12.27 7.82
CA GLY A 121 6.01 13.33 7.13
C GLY A 121 5.06 14.12 8.00
N ASP A 122 4.35 15.02 7.35
CA ASP A 122 3.33 15.85 7.98
C ASP A 122 2.03 15.04 8.20
N TRP A 123 1.51 15.07 9.42
CA TRP A 123 0.29 14.34 9.82
C TRP A 123 -0.94 14.76 9.02
N LEU A 124 -1.02 16.03 8.63
CA LEU A 124 -2.16 16.53 7.86
C LEU A 124 -2.15 15.93 6.45
N THR A 125 -1.00 15.98 5.78
CA THR A 125 -0.80 15.42 4.43
C THR A 125 -1.06 13.91 4.43
N PHE A 126 -0.54 13.20 5.43
CA PHE A 126 -0.78 11.77 5.59
C PHE A 126 -2.26 11.43 5.79
N SER A 127 -2.95 12.14 6.68
CA SER A 127 -4.36 11.88 6.96
C SER A 127 -5.24 12.14 5.75
N LEU A 128 -4.97 13.22 5.00
CA LEU A 128 -5.69 13.53 3.77
C LEU A 128 -5.43 12.46 2.70
N PHE A 129 -4.18 12.05 2.54
CA PHE A 129 -3.81 11.01 1.59
C PHE A 129 -4.43 9.65 1.96
N LEU A 130 -4.43 9.28 3.25
CA LEU A 130 -5.05 8.08 3.78
C LEU A 130 -6.56 8.06 3.48
N MET A 131 -7.24 9.20 3.66
CA MET A 131 -8.66 9.33 3.36
C MET A 131 -8.95 9.15 1.87
N LEU A 132 -8.17 9.77 1.00
CA LEU A 132 -8.30 9.62 -0.45
C LEU A 132 -8.03 8.17 -0.90
N ALA A 133 -6.98 7.55 -0.36
CA ALA A 133 -6.65 6.15 -0.65
C ALA A 133 -7.76 5.20 -0.20
N ALA A 134 -8.31 5.40 1.00
CA ALA A 134 -9.44 4.62 1.50
C ALA A 134 -10.68 4.78 0.60
N ALA A 135 -11.04 6.01 0.24
CA ALA A 135 -12.17 6.29 -0.64
C ALA A 135 -11.99 5.66 -2.04
N MET A 136 -10.78 5.68 -2.57
CA MET A 136 -10.45 5.04 -3.85
C MET A 136 -10.64 3.51 -3.77
N MET A 137 -10.13 2.85 -2.74
CA MET A 137 -10.28 1.40 -2.57
C MET A 137 -11.74 0.99 -2.37
N VAL A 138 -12.50 1.77 -1.59
CA VAL A 138 -13.94 1.58 -1.40
C VAL A 138 -14.71 1.75 -2.72
N SER A 139 -14.33 2.72 -3.55
CA SER A 139 -14.95 2.92 -4.87
C SER A 139 -14.76 1.72 -5.80
N LEU A 140 -13.57 1.10 -5.80
CA LEU A 140 -13.32 -0.13 -6.54
C LEU A 140 -14.16 -1.30 -6.01
N GLY A 141 -14.26 -1.45 -4.69
CA GLY A 141 -15.12 -2.45 -4.07
C GLY A 141 -16.60 -2.25 -4.41
N LEU A 142 -17.07 -0.99 -4.41
CA LEU A 142 -18.43 -0.63 -4.81
C LEU A 142 -18.70 -0.98 -6.27
N LEU A 143 -17.74 -0.71 -7.16
CA LEU A 143 -17.84 -1.03 -8.58
C LEU A 143 -18.04 -2.54 -8.80
N ILE A 144 -17.20 -3.37 -8.17
CA ILE A 144 -17.28 -4.83 -8.23
C ILE A 144 -18.61 -5.32 -7.61
N GLY A 145 -18.93 -4.86 -6.39
CA GLY A 145 -20.13 -5.26 -5.66
C GLY A 145 -21.43 -4.80 -6.33
N SER A 146 -21.41 -3.66 -7.04
CA SER A 146 -22.58 -3.17 -7.79
C SER A 146 -22.87 -4.04 -9.01
N TRP A 147 -21.83 -4.50 -9.69
CA TRP A 147 -21.95 -5.35 -10.89
C TRP A 147 -22.38 -6.78 -10.55
N ALA A 148 -21.86 -7.35 -9.47
CA ALA A 148 -22.14 -8.70 -9.08
C ALA A 148 -23.60 -8.90 -8.58
N LYS A 149 -24.23 -10.00 -8.97
CA LYS A 149 -25.60 -10.36 -8.56
C LYS A 149 -25.60 -11.16 -7.25
N ASN A 150 -24.54 -11.91 -7.01
CA ASN A 150 -24.39 -12.79 -5.85
C ASN A 150 -22.92 -12.89 -5.44
N GLU A 151 -22.68 -13.45 -4.27
CA GLU A 151 -21.33 -13.64 -3.71
C GLU A 151 -20.48 -14.58 -4.57
N ASN A 152 -21.08 -15.60 -5.18
CA ASN A 152 -20.37 -16.54 -6.07
C ASN A 152 -19.81 -15.88 -7.33
N GLN A 153 -20.36 -14.72 -7.73
CA GLN A 153 -19.82 -13.91 -8.83
C GLN A 153 -18.84 -12.84 -8.34
N SER A 154 -19.11 -12.24 -7.18
CA SER A 154 -18.23 -11.16 -6.68
C SER A 154 -16.90 -11.69 -6.19
N SER A 155 -16.86 -12.81 -5.48
CA SER A 155 -15.63 -13.35 -4.88
C SER A 155 -14.53 -13.66 -5.92
N PRO A 156 -14.81 -14.40 -7.01
CA PRO A 156 -13.80 -14.63 -8.05
C PRO A 156 -13.33 -13.34 -8.71
N LEU A 157 -14.24 -12.39 -8.99
CA LEU A 157 -13.89 -11.12 -9.60
C LEU A 157 -13.06 -10.26 -8.66
N THR A 158 -13.42 -10.21 -7.38
CA THR A 158 -12.66 -9.54 -6.33
C THR A 158 -11.24 -10.08 -6.26
N ASN A 159 -11.09 -11.42 -6.25
CA ASN A 159 -9.78 -12.06 -6.21
C ASN A 159 -8.98 -11.78 -7.49
N LEU A 160 -9.62 -11.82 -8.67
CA LEU A 160 -8.97 -11.53 -9.95
C LEU A 160 -8.39 -10.12 -10.01
N VAL A 161 -9.07 -9.15 -9.39
CA VAL A 161 -8.60 -7.75 -9.32
C VAL A 161 -7.59 -7.57 -8.18
N SER A 162 -7.86 -8.13 -7.00
CA SER A 162 -7.08 -7.87 -5.79
C SER A 162 -5.72 -8.58 -5.78
N PHE A 163 -5.61 -9.81 -6.29
CA PHE A 163 -4.33 -10.53 -6.31
C PHE A 163 -3.27 -9.83 -7.15
N PRO A 164 -3.53 -9.43 -8.41
CA PRO A 164 -2.56 -8.64 -9.16
C PRO A 164 -2.22 -7.32 -8.45
N MET A 165 -3.22 -6.63 -7.89
CA MET A 165 -2.98 -5.39 -7.15
C MET A 165 -2.06 -5.62 -5.95
N MET A 166 -2.27 -6.69 -5.19
CA MET A 166 -1.47 -7.02 -4.01
C MET A 166 -0.01 -7.30 -4.36
N PHE A 167 0.23 -8.13 -5.38
CA PHE A 167 1.59 -8.56 -5.73
C PHE A 167 2.36 -7.54 -6.58
N LEU A 168 1.69 -6.87 -7.50
CA LEU A 168 2.33 -5.98 -8.46
C LEU A 168 2.42 -4.51 -8.00
N SER A 169 1.68 -4.12 -6.95
CA SER A 169 1.70 -2.73 -6.45
C SER A 169 2.98 -2.33 -5.72
N GLY A 170 3.88 -3.26 -5.48
CA GLY A 170 5.07 -2.99 -4.65
C GLY A 170 4.83 -3.12 -3.15
N ALA A 171 3.62 -3.49 -2.68
CA ALA A 171 3.29 -3.62 -1.26
C ALA A 171 4.10 -4.73 -0.58
N PHE A 172 4.20 -5.89 -1.20
CA PHE A 172 4.91 -7.06 -0.69
C PHE A 172 6.29 -7.24 -1.33
N PHE A 173 6.41 -6.98 -2.63
CA PHE A 173 7.66 -7.11 -3.37
C PHE A 173 8.03 -5.77 -3.95
N PRO A 174 9.28 -5.30 -3.75
CA PRO A 174 9.74 -4.06 -4.34
C PRO A 174 9.61 -4.05 -5.87
N SER A 175 9.05 -3.00 -6.42
CA SER A 175 8.78 -2.87 -7.87
C SER A 175 10.04 -2.91 -8.73
N TYR A 176 11.21 -2.55 -8.18
CA TYR A 176 12.51 -2.62 -8.90
C TYR A 176 13.00 -4.06 -9.15
N LEU A 177 12.41 -5.07 -8.50
CA LEU A 177 12.72 -6.48 -8.77
C LEU A 177 11.98 -7.04 -9.99
N PHE A 178 11.02 -6.30 -10.52
CA PHE A 178 10.24 -6.75 -11.66
C PHE A 178 10.96 -6.48 -12.99
N PRO A 179 10.76 -7.32 -14.02
CA PRO A 179 11.22 -7.04 -15.38
C PRO A 179 10.65 -5.71 -15.91
N GLU A 180 11.37 -5.03 -16.81
CA GLU A 180 11.00 -3.70 -17.31
C GLU A 180 9.57 -3.63 -17.89
N TRP A 181 9.16 -4.66 -18.63
CA TRP A 181 7.78 -4.73 -19.16
C TRP A 181 6.71 -4.76 -18.06
N LEU A 182 7.01 -5.43 -16.95
CA LEU A 182 6.07 -5.52 -15.81
C LEU A 182 6.03 -4.22 -15.02
N GLN A 183 7.15 -3.52 -14.89
CA GLN A 183 7.21 -2.18 -14.26
C GLN A 183 6.34 -1.17 -15.01
N GLY A 184 6.17 -1.31 -16.32
CA GLY A 184 5.23 -0.52 -17.11
C GLY A 184 3.77 -0.77 -16.69
N VAL A 185 3.42 -2.03 -16.43
CA VAL A 185 2.07 -2.44 -16.01
C VAL A 185 1.77 -1.99 -14.57
N THR A 186 2.74 -2.05 -13.66
CA THR A 186 2.53 -1.67 -12.25
C THR A 186 2.07 -0.23 -12.09
N LYS A 187 2.46 0.67 -12.98
CA LYS A 187 2.04 2.09 -12.96
C LYS A 187 0.55 2.30 -13.16
N PHE A 188 -0.13 1.36 -13.83
CA PHE A 188 -1.58 1.41 -14.05
C PHE A 188 -2.39 0.80 -12.90
N ILE A 189 -1.72 0.16 -11.95
CA ILE A 189 -2.38 -0.48 -10.81
C ILE A 189 -2.74 0.59 -9.78
N PRO A 190 -4.02 0.76 -9.41
CA PRO A 190 -4.45 1.82 -8.49
C PRO A 190 -3.79 1.77 -7.11
N MET A 191 -3.38 0.59 -6.66
CA MET A 191 -2.71 0.40 -5.37
C MET A 191 -1.24 0.88 -5.39
N THR A 192 -0.57 0.91 -6.54
CA THR A 192 0.83 1.36 -6.65
C THR A 192 1.02 2.79 -6.15
N PRO A 193 0.27 3.81 -6.63
CA PRO A 193 0.42 5.16 -6.12
C PRO A 193 0.06 5.30 -4.63
N VAL A 194 -0.79 4.41 -4.09
CA VAL A 194 -1.10 4.40 -2.66
C VAL A 194 0.10 3.92 -1.85
N VAL A 195 0.73 2.83 -2.27
CA VAL A 195 1.94 2.30 -1.61
C VAL A 195 3.09 3.28 -1.70
N ASP A 196 3.33 3.83 -2.89
CA ASP A 196 4.42 4.79 -3.12
C ASP A 196 4.17 6.09 -2.36
N GLY A 197 2.94 6.60 -2.35
CA GLY A 197 2.55 7.78 -1.58
C GLY A 197 2.78 7.62 -0.09
N PHE A 198 2.41 6.48 0.50
CA PHE A 198 2.69 6.20 1.91
C PHE A 198 4.18 6.08 2.23
N ARG A 199 5.03 5.79 1.25
CA ARG A 199 6.49 5.72 1.42
C ARG A 199 7.17 7.08 1.30
N LEU A 200 6.55 8.01 0.59
CA LEU A 200 7.07 9.36 0.40
C LEU A 200 6.76 10.29 1.59
N ILE A 201 5.70 9.99 2.32
CA ILE A 201 5.24 10.73 3.50
C ILE A 201 5.81 10.11 4.77
#